data_e6a69c5b87e87e4190fb20dc2115271a
#
_entry.id   e6a69c5b87e87e4190fb20dc2115271a
#
_cell.length_a   1.000
_cell.length_b   1.000
_cell.length_c   1.000
_cell.angle_alpha   90.00
_cell.angle_beta   90.00
_cell.angle_gamma   90.00
#
_symmetry.space_group_name_H-M   'P 1'
#
loop_
_entity.id
_entity.type
_entity.pdbx_description
1 polymer ?
#
loop_
_entity_poly.entity_id
_entity_poly.type
_entity_poly.pdbx_seq_one_letter_code
_entity_poly.pdbx_strand_id
1 'polypeptide(L)'
;EFTLAAASKESLNILTYYEEEIDIFEAYLEDKGLSKNTLHSYRHDLQLFLEYINRKKSEPVRLDTVSRVDILTFLRKQHKNGAKSSRNRRLMAIRSFYRSLVKSEILMENPAEEVEAAKQEKGRIPTYLNDEELEIFFSCIKRDQYYVRNKAILMLMALVGLRVIEVHNLNLTDIIRDEENPGIEVLGKGNKARYIPLPNPLYHLLLEYEKMYRPTPKPEHANAFFISKKGNRISRRRIQEISEVTFNRLKQQPGFSYLQQKELSSHKLRHTFGTSMVREGTDLVTIQELMGHSNLNTTQIYTHVNNEQKRKAIKNRNISRFF
;
A
#
# COMPACT_ATOMS: atom_id res chain seq x y z
N GLU A 1 16.30 52.47 11.28
CA GLU A 1 15.32 51.47 11.80
C GLU A 1 14.22 51.28 10.77
N PHE A 2 14.38 50.30 9.89
CA PHE A 2 13.33 49.84 8.99
C PHE A 2 12.80 48.53 9.50
N THR A 3 11.65 48.58 10.18
CA THR A 3 10.90 47.42 10.58
C THR A 3 10.21 46.85 9.35
N LEU A 4 10.73 45.74 8.83
CA LEU A 4 10.05 44.95 7.83
C LEU A 4 8.84 44.24 8.49
N ALA A 5 7.67 44.84 8.31
CA ALA A 5 6.42 44.13 8.53
C ALA A 5 6.35 42.98 7.54
N ALA A 6 6.51 41.75 8.05
CA ALA A 6 6.23 40.55 7.33
C ALA A 6 4.72 40.49 7.04
N ALA A 7 4.34 40.87 5.82
CA ALA A 7 3.01 40.58 5.33
C ALA A 7 2.83 39.06 5.31
N SER A 8 2.02 38.54 6.22
CA SER A 8 1.41 37.24 6.14
C SER A 8 0.59 37.19 4.85
N LYS A 9 1.18 36.70 3.75
CA LYS A 9 0.41 36.27 2.61
C LYS A 9 -0.45 35.13 3.11
N GLU A 10 -1.74 35.38 3.35
CA GLU A 10 -2.77 34.37 3.26
C GLU A 10 -2.53 33.68 1.91
N SER A 11 -2.00 32.46 1.96
CA SER A 11 -1.92 31.62 0.79
C SER A 11 -3.38 31.32 0.41
N LEU A 12 -3.88 32.07 -0.58
CA LEU A 12 -5.15 31.78 -1.22
C LEU A 12 -5.13 30.27 -1.48
N ASN A 13 -6.07 29.53 -0.88
CA ASN A 13 -6.11 28.10 -1.10
C ASN A 13 -6.47 27.91 -2.59
N ILE A 14 -5.45 27.60 -3.40
CA ILE A 14 -5.59 27.50 -4.85
C ILE A 14 -6.73 26.55 -5.26
N LEU A 15 -7.07 25.58 -4.42
CA LEU A 15 -8.19 24.66 -4.66
C LEU A 15 -9.54 25.38 -4.62
N THR A 16 -9.70 26.41 -3.79
CA THR A 16 -10.93 27.18 -3.73
C THR A 16 -11.18 27.96 -5.03
N TYR A 17 -10.12 28.34 -5.73
CA TYR A 17 -10.26 29.04 -7.00
C TYR A 17 -10.76 28.14 -8.14
N TYR A 18 -10.39 26.87 -8.14
CA TYR A 18 -10.79 25.88 -9.14
C TYR A 18 -11.82 24.89 -8.57
N GLU A 19 -12.66 25.33 -7.62
CA GLU A 19 -13.57 24.45 -6.89
C GLU A 19 -14.54 23.70 -7.83
N GLU A 20 -15.13 24.40 -8.80
CA GLU A 20 -16.06 23.81 -9.76
C GLU A 20 -15.37 22.74 -10.63
N GLU A 21 -14.19 23.03 -11.14
CA GLU A 21 -13.42 22.08 -11.97
C GLU A 21 -12.94 20.87 -11.16
N ILE A 22 -12.61 21.07 -9.89
CA ILE A 22 -12.21 19.98 -8.98
C ILE A 22 -13.40 19.10 -8.64
N ASP A 23 -14.59 19.66 -8.39
CA ASP A 23 -15.82 18.90 -8.14
C ASP A 23 -16.18 18.02 -9.34
N ILE A 24 -16.09 18.56 -10.55
CA ILE A 24 -16.30 17.79 -11.78
C ILE A 24 -15.29 16.66 -11.90
N PHE A 25 -14.04 16.92 -11.57
CA PHE A 25 -12.99 15.90 -11.58
C PHE A 25 -13.23 14.79 -10.54
N GLU A 26 -13.62 15.16 -9.34
CA GLU A 26 -13.91 14.18 -8.28
C GLU A 26 -15.12 13.30 -8.64
N ALA A 27 -16.20 13.90 -9.12
CA ALA A 27 -17.35 13.15 -9.63
C ALA A 27 -16.97 12.20 -10.78
N TYR A 28 -16.15 12.66 -11.72
CA TYR A 28 -15.65 11.82 -12.81
C TYR A 28 -14.81 10.63 -12.32
N LEU A 29 -14.02 10.81 -11.26
CA LEU A 29 -13.24 9.71 -10.69
C LEU A 29 -14.11 8.73 -9.89
N GLU A 30 -15.13 9.22 -9.21
CA GLU A 30 -16.11 8.41 -8.49
C GLU A 30 -16.92 7.53 -9.45
N ASP A 31 -17.41 8.09 -10.55
CA ASP A 31 -18.12 7.37 -11.62
C ASP A 31 -17.27 6.24 -12.22
N LYS A 32 -15.95 6.40 -12.22
CA LYS A 32 -15.01 5.35 -12.61
C LYS A 32 -14.80 4.25 -11.55
N GLY A 33 -15.42 4.36 -10.40
CA GLY A 33 -15.31 3.38 -9.32
C GLY A 33 -13.91 3.34 -8.69
N LEU A 34 -13.16 4.44 -8.70
CA LEU A 34 -11.83 4.49 -8.11
C LEU A 34 -11.90 4.48 -6.58
N SER A 35 -10.90 3.87 -5.94
CA SER A 35 -10.84 3.81 -4.49
C SER A 35 -10.63 5.19 -3.86
N LYS A 36 -11.15 5.42 -2.64
CA LYS A 36 -10.94 6.67 -1.88
C LYS A 36 -9.46 7.06 -1.76
N ASN A 37 -8.56 6.09 -1.62
CA ASN A 37 -7.12 6.35 -1.57
C ASN A 37 -6.58 6.85 -2.92
N THR A 38 -7.11 6.34 -4.04
CA THR A 38 -6.74 6.82 -5.38
C THR A 38 -7.26 8.23 -5.61
N LEU A 39 -8.50 8.52 -5.22
CA LEU A 39 -9.09 9.85 -5.26
C LEU A 39 -8.23 10.85 -4.48
N HIS A 40 -7.89 10.53 -3.23
CA HIS A 40 -7.04 11.38 -2.40
C HIS A 40 -5.65 11.62 -3.02
N SER A 41 -5.04 10.59 -3.58
CA SER A 41 -3.73 10.70 -4.24
C SER A 41 -3.79 11.57 -5.49
N TYR A 42 -4.84 11.42 -6.30
CA TYR A 42 -5.04 12.22 -7.52
C TYR A 42 -5.36 13.69 -7.20
N ARG A 43 -6.20 13.92 -6.19
CA ARG A 43 -6.46 15.28 -5.70
C ARG A 43 -5.19 15.98 -5.23
N HIS A 44 -4.37 15.29 -4.43
CA HIS A 44 -3.09 15.82 -3.98
C HIS A 44 -2.12 16.11 -5.14
N ASP A 45 -2.01 15.20 -6.11
CA ASP A 45 -1.16 15.39 -7.29
C ASP A 45 -1.66 16.55 -8.17
N LEU A 46 -2.98 16.73 -8.30
CA LEU A 46 -3.59 17.86 -8.98
C LEU A 46 -3.30 19.17 -8.25
N GLN A 47 -3.45 19.20 -6.93
CA GLN A 47 -3.13 20.37 -6.12
C GLN A 47 -1.70 20.85 -6.36
N LEU A 48 -0.72 19.94 -6.31
CA LEU A 48 0.68 20.27 -6.59
C LEU A 48 0.89 20.87 -7.99
N PHE A 49 0.13 20.40 -8.97
CA PHE A 49 0.17 20.93 -10.32
C PHE A 49 -0.45 22.33 -10.41
N LEU A 50 -1.63 22.55 -9.83
CA LEU A 50 -2.30 23.85 -9.80
C LEU A 50 -1.47 24.90 -9.05
N GLU A 51 -0.89 24.53 -7.92
CA GLU A 51 0.06 25.40 -7.19
C GLU A 51 1.27 25.76 -8.04
N TYR A 52 1.78 24.80 -8.80
CA TYR A 52 2.94 25.02 -9.66
C TYR A 52 2.67 25.99 -10.81
N ILE A 53 1.56 25.83 -11.56
CA ILE A 53 1.23 26.71 -12.69
C ILE A 53 0.89 28.13 -12.23
N ASN A 54 0.34 28.27 -11.03
CA ASN A 54 -0.02 29.57 -10.43
C ASN A 54 1.15 30.23 -9.69
N ARG A 55 2.28 29.55 -9.57
CA ARG A 55 3.46 30.08 -8.87
C ARG A 55 3.97 31.35 -9.55
N LYS A 56 4.10 32.44 -8.79
CA LYS A 56 4.54 33.75 -9.28
C LYS A 56 3.56 34.42 -10.26
N LYS A 57 2.33 34.01 -10.31
CA LYS A 57 1.26 34.69 -11.03
C LYS A 57 0.49 35.60 -10.08
N SER A 58 0.08 36.77 -10.58
CA SER A 58 -0.75 37.71 -9.84
C SER A 58 -2.23 37.30 -9.85
N GLU A 59 -2.63 36.60 -10.91
CA GLU A 59 -3.98 36.08 -11.10
C GLU A 59 -3.95 34.58 -11.41
N PRO A 60 -4.98 33.85 -11.05
CA PRO A 60 -5.09 32.43 -11.35
C PRO A 60 -5.02 32.15 -12.85
N VAL A 61 -4.30 31.09 -13.20
CA VAL A 61 -4.08 30.70 -14.58
C VAL A 61 -5.36 30.07 -15.15
N ARG A 62 -5.81 30.56 -16.30
CA ARG A 62 -6.91 29.91 -17.03
C ARG A 62 -6.47 28.55 -17.56
N LEU A 63 -7.28 27.52 -17.31
CA LEU A 63 -6.93 26.12 -17.62
C LEU A 63 -6.82 25.85 -19.13
N ASP A 64 -7.53 26.61 -19.97
CA ASP A 64 -7.45 26.56 -21.43
C ASP A 64 -6.14 27.12 -22.00
N THR A 65 -5.39 27.87 -21.21
CA THR A 65 -4.09 28.43 -21.62
C THR A 65 -2.90 27.56 -21.22
N VAL A 66 -3.14 26.51 -20.46
CA VAL A 66 -2.08 25.57 -20.04
C VAL A 66 -1.64 24.73 -21.23
N SER A 67 -0.34 24.75 -21.51
CA SER A 67 0.24 24.04 -22.63
C SER A 67 0.83 22.68 -22.21
N ARG A 68 1.06 21.83 -23.20
CA ARG A 68 1.84 20.60 -23.03
C ARG A 68 3.23 20.85 -22.40
N VAL A 69 3.85 21.99 -22.76
CA VAL A 69 5.18 22.37 -22.25
C VAL A 69 5.15 22.68 -20.75
N ASP A 70 4.08 23.32 -20.26
CA ASP A 70 3.90 23.59 -18.83
C ASP A 70 3.81 22.30 -18.03
N ILE A 71 3.04 21.31 -18.52
CA ILE A 71 2.90 20.00 -17.90
C ILE A 71 4.25 19.26 -17.89
N LEU A 72 4.95 19.23 -19.02
CA LEU A 72 6.28 18.61 -19.12
C LEU A 72 7.28 19.24 -18.17
N THR A 73 7.26 20.58 -18.05
CA THR A 73 8.16 21.31 -17.17
C THR A 73 7.86 21.02 -15.71
N PHE A 74 6.60 20.97 -15.32
CA PHE A 74 6.19 20.53 -13.99
C PHE A 74 6.69 19.13 -13.69
N LEU A 75 6.43 18.17 -14.56
CA LEU A 75 6.83 16.77 -14.38
C LEU A 75 8.35 16.59 -14.28
N ARG A 76 9.12 17.36 -15.04
CA ARG A 76 10.60 17.36 -14.98
C ARG A 76 11.13 17.91 -13.66
N LYS A 77 10.56 19.01 -13.17
CA LYS A 77 10.96 19.58 -11.87
C LYS A 77 10.68 18.64 -10.71
N GLN A 78 9.52 17.98 -10.75
CA GLN A 78 9.16 17.01 -9.73
C GLN A 78 10.01 15.72 -9.79
N HIS A 79 10.56 15.39 -10.96
CA HIS A 79 11.40 14.19 -11.14
C HIS A 79 12.80 14.34 -10.50
N LYS A 80 13.36 15.55 -10.42
CA LYS A 80 14.64 15.76 -9.74
C LYS A 80 14.63 15.30 -8.28
N ASN A 81 13.45 15.26 -7.65
CA ASN A 81 13.25 14.93 -6.24
C ASN A 81 12.41 13.66 -6.01
N GLY A 82 12.08 12.87 -7.04
CA GLY A 82 11.12 11.76 -6.88
C GLY A 82 11.27 10.62 -7.90
N ALA A 83 10.65 9.47 -7.59
CA ALA A 83 10.67 8.27 -8.42
C ALA A 83 9.86 8.44 -9.73
N LYS A 84 10.27 7.72 -10.81
CA LYS A 84 9.56 7.67 -12.11
C LYS A 84 8.07 7.27 -11.96
N SER A 85 7.75 6.41 -11.01
CA SER A 85 6.37 6.01 -10.70
C SER A 85 5.50 7.16 -10.21
N SER A 86 6.04 8.02 -9.34
CA SER A 86 5.35 9.23 -8.86
C SER A 86 5.09 10.23 -9.98
N ARG A 87 6.07 10.40 -10.89
CA ARG A 87 5.90 11.24 -12.10
C ARG A 87 4.75 10.73 -12.97
N ASN A 88 4.70 9.44 -13.23
CA ASN A 88 3.65 8.85 -14.06
C ASN A 88 2.27 8.95 -13.40
N ARG A 89 2.18 8.77 -12.08
CA ARG A 89 0.93 8.96 -11.34
C ARG A 89 0.43 10.41 -11.45
N ARG A 90 1.32 11.41 -11.29
CA ARG A 90 0.98 12.84 -11.47
C ARG A 90 0.48 13.13 -12.88
N LEU A 91 1.16 12.58 -13.89
CA LEU A 91 0.69 12.70 -15.28
C LEU A 91 -0.72 12.11 -15.44
N MET A 92 -1.00 10.94 -14.85
CA MET A 92 -2.33 10.32 -14.92
C MET A 92 -3.39 11.15 -14.21
N ALA A 93 -3.07 11.77 -13.08
CA ALA A 93 -3.99 12.68 -12.38
C ALA A 93 -4.31 13.91 -13.24
N ILE A 94 -3.29 14.58 -13.80
CA ILE A 94 -3.47 15.76 -14.67
C ILE A 94 -4.25 15.39 -15.92
N ARG A 95 -3.91 14.29 -16.58
CA ARG A 95 -4.62 13.81 -17.78
C ARG A 95 -6.08 13.50 -17.49
N SER A 96 -6.37 12.87 -16.35
CA SER A 96 -7.74 12.57 -15.93
C SER A 96 -8.53 13.83 -15.59
N PHE A 97 -7.89 14.83 -14.98
CA PHE A 97 -8.49 16.14 -14.70
C PHE A 97 -8.91 16.84 -15.99
N TYR A 98 -8.00 17.04 -16.92
CA TYR A 98 -8.35 17.68 -18.20
C TYR A 98 -9.36 16.87 -18.99
N ARG A 99 -9.30 15.54 -18.93
CA ARG A 99 -10.28 14.66 -19.60
C ARG A 99 -11.69 14.81 -19.00
N SER A 100 -11.82 15.04 -17.68
CA SER A 100 -13.12 15.32 -17.05
C SER A 100 -13.70 16.64 -17.56
N LEU A 101 -12.88 17.68 -17.67
CA LEU A 101 -13.31 19.00 -18.15
C LEU A 101 -13.68 18.99 -19.64
N VAL A 102 -12.96 18.24 -20.47
CA VAL A 102 -13.34 18.06 -21.89
C VAL A 102 -14.65 17.30 -22.03
N LYS A 103 -14.86 16.25 -21.22
CA LYS A 103 -16.13 15.51 -21.20
C LYS A 103 -17.32 16.32 -20.72
N SER A 104 -17.09 17.30 -19.88
CA SER A 104 -18.10 18.24 -19.38
C SER A 104 -18.22 19.50 -20.25
N GLU A 105 -17.60 19.49 -21.45
CA GLU A 105 -17.64 20.58 -22.42
C GLU A 105 -17.11 21.93 -21.92
N ILE A 106 -16.33 21.92 -20.84
CA ILE A 106 -15.67 23.12 -20.27
C ILE A 106 -14.43 23.49 -21.08
N LEU A 107 -13.67 22.47 -21.54
CA LEU A 107 -12.50 22.65 -22.37
C LEU A 107 -12.66 21.89 -23.68
N MET A 108 -12.01 22.39 -24.73
CA MET A 108 -12.03 21.76 -26.04
C MET A 108 -10.99 20.65 -26.18
N GLU A 109 -9.86 20.78 -25.52
CA GLU A 109 -8.70 19.89 -25.67
C GLU A 109 -8.08 19.53 -24.32
N ASN A 110 -7.38 18.40 -24.32
CA ASN A 110 -6.62 17.93 -23.15
C ASN A 110 -5.11 18.09 -23.42
N PRO A 111 -4.44 19.09 -22.85
CA PRO A 111 -3.01 19.33 -23.10
C PRO A 111 -2.08 18.21 -22.58
N ALA A 112 -2.62 17.33 -21.73
CA ALA A 112 -1.89 16.18 -21.18
C ALA A 112 -2.05 14.90 -21.99
N GLU A 113 -2.94 14.86 -23.02
CA GLU A 113 -3.27 13.60 -23.71
C GLU A 113 -2.06 12.98 -24.39
N GLU A 114 -1.27 13.78 -25.08
CA GLU A 114 -0.09 13.32 -25.81
C GLU A 114 1.23 13.35 -24.99
N VAL A 115 1.17 13.70 -23.71
CA VAL A 115 2.36 13.68 -22.87
C VAL A 115 2.72 12.22 -22.56
N GLU A 116 3.89 11.79 -22.99
CA GLU A 116 4.35 10.43 -22.76
C GLU A 116 4.68 10.14 -21.28
N ALA A 117 4.24 8.98 -20.80
CA ALA A 117 4.68 8.46 -19.53
C ALA A 117 6.18 8.11 -19.58
N ALA A 118 6.90 8.34 -18.48
CA ALA A 118 8.29 7.90 -18.39
C ALA A 118 8.35 6.37 -18.48
N LYS A 119 9.20 5.86 -19.36
CA LYS A 119 9.45 4.41 -19.45
C LYS A 119 9.93 3.93 -18.08
N GLN A 120 9.13 3.06 -17.48
CA GLN A 120 9.58 2.33 -16.30
C GLN A 120 10.60 1.29 -16.76
N GLU A 121 11.74 1.25 -16.11
CA GLU A 121 12.69 0.17 -16.34
C GLU A 121 12.02 -1.15 -15.93
N LYS A 122 11.62 -1.91 -16.93
CA LYS A 122 11.24 -3.32 -16.75
C LYS A 122 12.53 -4.04 -16.39
N GLY A 123 12.71 -4.40 -15.12
CA GLY A 123 13.89 -5.20 -14.76
C GLY A 123 14.49 -4.98 -13.39
N ARG A 124 13.92 -4.19 -12.49
CA ARG A 124 14.29 -4.35 -11.09
C ARG A 124 13.71 -5.68 -10.62
N ILE A 125 14.60 -6.67 -10.47
CA ILE A 125 14.25 -7.92 -9.80
C ILE A 125 13.59 -7.55 -8.48
N PRO A 126 12.34 -7.99 -8.22
CA PRO A 126 11.67 -7.66 -6.99
C PRO A 126 12.55 -8.07 -5.82
N THR A 127 12.88 -7.13 -4.94
CA THR A 127 13.66 -7.43 -3.75
C THR A 127 12.78 -8.25 -2.81
N TYR A 128 13.23 -9.44 -2.46
CA TYR A 128 12.59 -10.34 -1.50
C TYR A 128 13.66 -10.93 -0.58
N LEU A 129 13.25 -11.51 0.53
CA LEU A 129 14.12 -12.26 1.41
C LEU A 129 14.12 -13.75 1.01
N ASN A 130 15.28 -14.37 0.94
CA ASN A 130 15.39 -15.84 0.88
C ASN A 130 15.08 -16.45 2.26
N ASP A 131 15.07 -17.77 2.37
CA ASP A 131 14.67 -18.45 3.60
C ASP A 131 15.63 -18.18 4.76
N GLU A 132 16.93 -18.10 4.51
CA GLU A 132 17.95 -17.77 5.51
C GLU A 132 17.79 -16.30 5.98
N GLU A 133 17.66 -15.39 5.04
CA GLU A 133 17.41 -13.97 5.33
C GLU A 133 16.12 -13.79 6.14
N LEU A 134 15.08 -14.56 5.82
CA LEU A 134 13.78 -14.50 6.52
C LEU A 134 13.88 -15.06 7.94
N GLU A 135 14.62 -16.14 8.14
CA GLU A 135 14.87 -16.73 9.47
C GLU A 135 15.59 -15.73 10.37
N ILE A 136 16.68 -15.13 9.87
CA ILE A 136 17.42 -14.11 10.61
C ILE A 136 16.55 -12.85 10.81
N PHE A 137 15.74 -12.45 9.83
CA PHE A 137 14.78 -11.35 9.97
C PHE A 137 13.86 -11.56 11.19
N PHE A 138 13.26 -12.74 11.34
CA PHE A 138 12.41 -13.02 12.49
C PHE A 138 13.18 -13.06 13.81
N SER A 139 14.43 -13.50 13.80
CA SER A 139 15.30 -13.46 14.99
C SER A 139 15.64 -12.03 15.43
N CYS A 140 15.60 -11.06 14.49
CA CYS A 140 15.85 -9.64 14.73
C CYS A 140 14.66 -8.89 15.35
N ILE A 141 13.50 -9.51 15.51
CA ILE A 141 12.35 -8.87 16.16
C ILE A 141 12.71 -8.50 17.60
N LYS A 142 12.42 -7.24 17.94
CA LYS A 142 12.74 -6.74 19.28
C LYS A 142 12.02 -7.55 20.36
N ARG A 143 12.79 -8.09 21.32
CA ARG A 143 12.27 -8.86 22.45
C ARG A 143 11.86 -7.95 23.59
N ASP A 144 10.69 -7.31 23.43
CA ASP A 144 10.04 -6.49 24.44
C ASP A 144 8.63 -7.02 24.73
N GLN A 145 7.87 -6.32 25.56
CA GLN A 145 6.47 -6.68 25.91
C GLN A 145 5.54 -6.81 24.70
N TYR A 146 5.93 -6.32 23.52
CA TYR A 146 5.16 -6.40 22.28
C TYR A 146 5.69 -7.47 21.31
N TYR A 147 6.66 -8.27 21.73
CA TYR A 147 7.32 -9.26 20.88
C TYR A 147 6.34 -10.18 20.18
N VAL A 148 5.41 -10.81 20.93
CA VAL A 148 4.44 -11.77 20.37
C VAL A 148 3.54 -11.10 19.34
N ARG A 149 3.03 -9.90 19.62
CA ARG A 149 2.25 -9.10 18.68
C ARG A 149 3.03 -8.81 17.40
N ASN A 150 4.23 -8.28 17.57
CA ASN A 150 5.07 -7.85 16.44
C ASN A 150 5.49 -9.05 15.59
N LYS A 151 5.81 -10.19 16.22
CA LYS A 151 6.10 -11.45 15.54
C LYS A 151 4.88 -11.92 14.72
N ALA A 152 3.70 -11.96 15.32
CA ALA A 152 2.47 -12.34 14.64
C ALA A 152 2.17 -11.46 13.42
N ILE A 153 2.30 -10.14 13.54
CA ILE A 153 2.11 -9.18 12.45
C ILE A 153 3.05 -9.46 11.29
N LEU A 154 4.35 -9.58 11.56
CA LEU A 154 5.37 -9.79 10.53
C LEU A 154 5.22 -11.16 9.85
N MET A 155 4.87 -12.19 10.62
CA MET A 155 4.62 -13.54 10.08
C MET A 155 3.36 -13.60 9.21
N LEU A 156 2.27 -12.90 9.56
CA LEU A 156 1.09 -12.78 8.70
C LEU A 156 1.44 -12.17 7.34
N MET A 157 2.34 -11.20 7.32
CA MET A 157 2.76 -10.54 6.07
C MET A 157 3.71 -11.42 5.25
N ALA A 158 4.66 -12.09 5.90
CA ALA A 158 5.72 -12.84 5.22
C ALA A 158 5.33 -14.29 4.89
N LEU A 159 4.48 -14.94 5.69
CA LEU A 159 4.15 -16.36 5.54
C LEU A 159 2.79 -16.63 4.91
N VAL A 160 1.87 -15.67 4.96
CA VAL A 160 0.54 -15.77 4.34
C VAL A 160 0.19 -14.56 3.45
N GLY A 161 1.10 -13.63 3.31
CA GLY A 161 1.05 -12.58 2.30
C GLY A 161 0.05 -11.46 2.54
N LEU A 162 -0.33 -11.17 3.80
CA LEU A 162 -1.23 -10.05 4.09
C LEU A 162 -0.62 -8.70 3.75
N ARG A 163 -1.46 -7.78 3.29
CA ARG A 163 -1.11 -6.35 3.14
C ARG A 163 -1.15 -5.66 4.52
N VAL A 164 -0.38 -4.58 4.67
CA VAL A 164 -0.42 -3.74 5.88
C VAL A 164 -1.84 -3.32 6.25
N ILE A 165 -2.66 -2.94 5.27
CA ILE A 165 -4.06 -2.54 5.51
C ILE A 165 -4.93 -3.72 5.96
N GLU A 166 -4.66 -4.93 5.47
CA GLU A 166 -5.39 -6.14 5.86
C GLU A 166 -5.05 -6.54 7.30
N VAL A 167 -3.77 -6.44 7.68
CA VAL A 167 -3.34 -6.63 9.08
C VAL A 167 -3.94 -5.56 10.00
N HIS A 168 -3.96 -4.30 9.56
CA HIS A 168 -4.58 -3.19 10.30
C HIS A 168 -6.06 -3.44 10.56
N ASN A 169 -6.81 -3.88 9.53
CA ASN A 169 -8.25 -4.07 9.60
C ASN A 169 -8.68 -5.38 10.29
N LEU A 170 -7.76 -6.30 10.54
CA LEU A 170 -8.09 -7.62 11.11
C LEU A 170 -8.84 -7.50 12.44
N ASN A 171 -9.93 -8.23 12.56
CA ASN A 171 -10.81 -8.28 13.71
C ASN A 171 -10.76 -9.65 14.41
N LEU A 172 -11.21 -9.72 15.64
CA LEU A 172 -11.36 -10.99 16.36
C LEU A 172 -12.29 -11.96 15.64
N THR A 173 -13.33 -11.42 15.00
CA THR A 173 -14.33 -12.18 14.24
C THR A 173 -13.81 -12.75 12.93
N ASP A 174 -12.70 -12.24 12.42
CA ASP A 174 -12.13 -12.68 11.14
C ASP A 174 -11.26 -13.94 11.30
N ILE A 175 -10.96 -14.35 12.53
CA ILE A 175 -10.19 -15.54 12.82
C ILE A 175 -11.12 -16.76 12.82
N ILE A 176 -10.86 -17.70 11.91
CA ILE A 176 -11.56 -18.97 11.82
C ILE A 176 -10.90 -19.95 12.79
N ARG A 177 -11.62 -20.24 13.88
CA ARG A 177 -11.15 -21.09 14.99
C ARG A 177 -11.53 -22.55 14.80
N ASP A 178 -10.96 -23.13 13.76
CA ASP A 178 -11.09 -24.54 13.45
C ASP A 178 -9.69 -25.17 13.59
N GLU A 179 -9.51 -26.07 14.52
CA GLU A 179 -8.21 -26.71 14.81
C GLU A 179 -7.68 -27.53 13.62
N GLU A 180 -8.58 -28.08 12.80
CA GLU A 180 -8.17 -28.86 11.63
C GLU A 180 -7.86 -27.96 10.43
N ASN A 181 -8.61 -26.86 10.28
CA ASN A 181 -8.54 -25.95 9.14
C ASN A 181 -8.55 -24.49 9.58
N PRO A 182 -7.58 -24.05 10.40
CA PRO A 182 -7.54 -22.68 10.86
C PRO A 182 -7.32 -21.72 9.69
N GLY A 183 -7.87 -20.52 9.80
CA GLY A 183 -7.76 -19.53 8.73
C GLY A 183 -8.15 -18.14 9.18
N ILE A 184 -8.10 -17.24 8.25
CA ILE A 184 -8.60 -15.88 8.38
C ILE A 184 -9.46 -15.52 7.17
N GLU A 185 -10.49 -14.73 7.42
CA GLU A 185 -11.28 -14.10 6.38
C GLU A 185 -10.83 -12.65 6.22
N VAL A 186 -10.48 -12.27 5.00
CA VAL A 186 -9.93 -10.94 4.71
C VAL A 186 -10.78 -10.26 3.66
N LEU A 187 -11.20 -9.02 3.92
CA LEU A 187 -11.88 -8.20 2.93
C LEU A 187 -10.87 -7.59 1.98
N GLY A 188 -11.00 -7.93 0.70
CA GLY A 188 -10.20 -7.39 -0.39
C GLY A 188 -10.81 -6.14 -1.04
N LYS A 189 -10.23 -5.72 -2.15
CA LYS A 189 -10.74 -4.62 -2.96
C LYS A 189 -12.15 -4.95 -3.49
N GLY A 190 -13.08 -4.00 -3.38
CA GLY A 190 -14.47 -4.19 -3.77
C GLY A 190 -15.31 -4.97 -2.76
N ASN A 191 -14.89 -5.01 -1.50
CA ASN A 191 -15.60 -5.67 -0.40
C ASN A 191 -15.79 -7.19 -0.58
N LYS A 192 -14.93 -7.83 -1.40
CA LYS A 192 -14.94 -9.28 -1.59
C LYS A 192 -14.12 -9.95 -0.49
N ALA A 193 -14.77 -10.79 0.30
CA ALA A 193 -14.09 -11.61 1.29
C ALA A 193 -13.30 -12.74 0.63
N ARG A 194 -12.09 -13.03 1.15
CA ARG A 194 -11.34 -14.22 0.78
C ARG A 194 -10.86 -14.98 2.01
N TYR A 195 -10.96 -16.29 1.95
CA TYR A 195 -10.40 -17.18 2.94
C TYR A 195 -8.90 -17.38 2.70
N ILE A 196 -8.11 -17.24 3.76
CA ILE A 196 -6.68 -17.53 3.77
C ILE A 196 -6.44 -18.58 4.86
N PRO A 197 -5.97 -19.78 4.50
CA PRO A 197 -5.62 -20.79 5.49
C PRO A 197 -4.40 -20.35 6.28
N LEU A 198 -4.35 -20.70 7.56
CA LEU A 198 -3.21 -20.44 8.44
C LEU A 198 -2.42 -21.74 8.68
N PRO A 199 -1.08 -21.67 8.64
CA PRO A 199 -0.28 -22.76 9.20
C PRO A 199 -0.54 -22.87 10.71
N ASN A 200 -0.65 -24.08 11.23
CA ASN A 200 -0.97 -24.31 12.65
C ASN A 200 -0.06 -23.55 13.61
N PRO A 201 1.28 -23.50 13.43
CA PRO A 201 2.13 -22.73 14.34
C PRO A 201 1.80 -21.22 14.35
N LEU A 202 1.44 -20.63 13.21
CA LEU A 202 1.03 -19.24 13.14
C LEU A 202 -0.36 -19.03 13.78
N TYR A 203 -1.30 -19.96 13.57
CA TYR A 203 -2.59 -19.93 14.24
C TYR A 203 -2.44 -19.94 15.76
N HIS A 204 -1.60 -20.84 16.31
CA HIS A 204 -1.35 -20.88 17.75
C HIS A 204 -0.67 -19.61 18.26
N LEU A 205 0.24 -19.00 17.51
CA LEU A 205 0.83 -17.72 17.86
C LEU A 205 -0.22 -16.59 17.93
N LEU A 206 -1.20 -16.58 17.03
CA LEU A 206 -2.31 -15.62 17.07
C LEU A 206 -3.17 -15.82 18.31
N LEU A 207 -3.51 -17.07 18.65
CA LEU A 207 -4.28 -17.39 19.87
C LEU A 207 -3.50 -17.04 21.16
N GLU A 208 -2.20 -17.30 21.18
CA GLU A 208 -1.32 -16.89 22.28
C GLU A 208 -1.33 -15.38 22.46
N TYR A 209 -1.17 -14.62 21.36
CA TYR A 209 -1.26 -13.17 21.42
C TYR A 209 -2.62 -12.71 21.96
N GLU A 210 -3.73 -13.25 21.43
CA GLU A 210 -5.08 -12.87 21.83
C GLU A 210 -5.32 -13.10 23.33
N LYS A 211 -4.92 -14.26 23.84
CA LYS A 211 -5.20 -14.68 25.23
C LYS A 211 -4.25 -14.04 26.25
N MET A 212 -2.96 -13.90 25.94
CA MET A 212 -1.94 -13.57 26.93
C MET A 212 -1.29 -12.22 26.75
N TYR A 213 -1.24 -11.68 25.55
CA TYR A 213 -0.44 -10.50 25.23
C TYR A 213 -1.24 -9.34 24.62
N ARG A 214 -2.50 -9.56 24.28
CA ARG A 214 -3.34 -8.51 23.69
C ARG A 214 -3.68 -7.48 24.78
N PRO A 215 -3.29 -6.19 24.59
CA PRO A 215 -3.65 -5.14 25.54
C PRO A 215 -5.16 -4.97 25.64
N THR A 216 -5.64 -4.46 26.77
CA THR A 216 -7.04 -4.07 26.92
C THR A 216 -7.41 -3.01 25.88
N PRO A 217 -8.35 -3.28 24.99
CA PRO A 217 -8.76 -2.31 23.98
C PRO A 217 -9.69 -1.25 24.59
N LYS A 218 -9.72 -0.08 23.96
CA LYS A 218 -10.81 0.87 24.17
C LYS A 218 -12.12 0.30 23.61
N PRO A 219 -13.29 0.69 24.14
CA PRO A 219 -14.58 0.16 23.71
C PRO A 219 -14.80 0.21 22.20
N GLU A 220 -14.45 1.33 21.56
CA GLU A 220 -14.57 1.54 20.12
C GLU A 220 -13.63 0.67 19.27
N HIS A 221 -12.62 0.05 19.90
CA HIS A 221 -11.66 -0.84 19.27
C HIS A 221 -11.73 -2.28 19.78
N ALA A 222 -12.80 -2.63 20.50
CA ALA A 222 -12.94 -3.95 21.15
C ALA A 222 -12.79 -5.12 20.19
N ASN A 223 -13.29 -5.01 18.97
CA ASN A 223 -13.21 -6.05 17.95
C ASN A 223 -11.88 -6.06 17.16
N ALA A 224 -11.03 -5.04 17.29
CA ALA A 224 -9.75 -5.02 16.58
C ALA A 224 -8.83 -6.15 17.08
N PHE A 225 -8.23 -6.94 16.17
CA PHE A 225 -7.36 -8.03 16.57
C PHE A 225 -6.06 -7.48 17.20
N PHE A 226 -5.32 -6.64 16.48
CA PHE A 226 -4.08 -6.05 16.96
C PHE A 226 -4.32 -4.69 17.63
N ILE A 227 -3.87 -4.59 18.88
CA ILE A 227 -4.06 -3.42 19.74
C ILE A 227 -2.72 -2.73 20.00
N SER A 228 -2.75 -1.40 19.97
CA SER A 228 -1.61 -0.53 20.30
C SER A 228 -1.45 -0.38 21.82
N LYS A 229 -0.31 0.17 22.27
CA LYS A 229 -0.07 0.50 23.67
C LYS A 229 -1.19 1.36 24.30
N LYS A 230 -1.86 2.18 23.49
CA LYS A 230 -2.92 3.11 23.95
C LYS A 230 -4.33 2.49 23.92
N GLY A 231 -4.46 1.18 23.66
CA GLY A 231 -5.76 0.52 23.56
C GLY A 231 -6.49 0.74 22.24
N ASN A 232 -5.90 1.43 21.27
CA ASN A 232 -6.49 1.63 19.95
C ASN A 232 -6.12 0.48 19.00
N ARG A 233 -6.89 0.28 17.92
CA ARG A 233 -6.45 -0.54 16.80
C ARG A 233 -5.06 -0.10 16.35
N ILE A 234 -4.14 -1.05 16.11
CA ILE A 234 -2.80 -0.73 15.64
C ILE A 234 -2.85 0.04 14.31
N SER A 235 -2.12 1.13 14.19
CA SER A 235 -2.12 1.93 12.98
C SER A 235 -1.26 1.29 11.86
N ARG A 236 -1.59 1.57 10.60
CA ARG A 236 -0.79 1.16 9.44
C ARG A 236 0.66 1.63 9.56
N ARG A 237 0.86 2.87 9.99
CA ARG A 237 2.19 3.44 10.21
C ARG A 237 2.97 2.63 11.26
N ARG A 238 2.32 2.24 12.36
CA ARG A 238 2.99 1.43 13.39
C ARG A 238 3.40 0.05 12.87
N ILE A 239 2.57 -0.59 12.03
CA ILE A 239 2.93 -1.85 11.37
C ILE A 239 4.15 -1.67 10.46
N GLN A 240 4.20 -0.59 9.70
CA GLN A 240 5.35 -0.25 8.85
C GLN A 240 6.62 -0.01 9.68
N GLU A 241 6.53 0.77 10.76
CA GLU A 241 7.64 1.03 11.68
C GLU A 241 8.20 -0.27 12.30
N ILE A 242 7.32 -1.22 12.69
CA ILE A 242 7.76 -2.53 13.22
C ILE A 242 8.60 -3.27 12.18
N SER A 243 8.17 -3.29 10.92
CA SER A 243 8.93 -3.94 9.84
C SER A 243 10.23 -3.21 9.53
N GLU A 244 10.23 -1.87 9.48
CA GLU A 244 11.43 -1.05 9.23
C GLU A 244 12.50 -1.25 10.30
N VAL A 245 12.11 -1.20 11.57
CA VAL A 245 13.02 -1.46 12.70
C VAL A 245 13.64 -2.86 12.59
N THR A 246 12.82 -3.86 12.26
CA THR A 246 13.30 -5.25 12.12
C THR A 246 14.23 -5.40 10.92
N PHE A 247 13.94 -4.80 9.76
CA PHE A 247 14.84 -4.77 8.63
C PHE A 247 16.16 -4.06 8.93
N ASN A 248 16.13 -2.94 9.63
CA ASN A 248 17.35 -2.22 10.01
C ASN A 248 18.23 -3.06 10.91
N ARG A 249 17.65 -3.84 11.82
CA ARG A 249 18.40 -4.78 12.66
C ARG A 249 18.96 -5.96 11.86
N LEU A 250 18.22 -6.48 10.88
CA LEU A 250 18.71 -7.49 9.96
C LEU A 250 19.94 -7.00 9.18
N LYS A 251 19.87 -5.79 8.63
CA LYS A 251 20.98 -5.19 7.87
C LYS A 251 22.27 -4.99 8.69
N GLN A 252 22.15 -4.96 10.01
CA GLN A 252 23.26 -4.81 10.94
C GLN A 252 23.85 -6.17 11.39
N GLN A 253 23.21 -7.31 11.04
CA GLN A 253 23.72 -8.61 11.39
C GLN A 253 25.01 -8.95 10.61
N PRO A 254 25.96 -9.64 11.23
CA PRO A 254 27.15 -10.13 10.52
C PRO A 254 26.78 -10.95 9.30
N GLY A 255 27.39 -10.66 8.15
CA GLY A 255 27.10 -11.34 6.89
C GLY A 255 25.94 -10.78 6.08
N PHE A 256 25.15 -9.83 6.61
CA PHE A 256 23.98 -9.26 5.93
C PHE A 256 24.16 -7.80 5.50
N SER A 257 25.36 -7.26 5.55
CA SER A 257 25.65 -5.86 5.16
C SER A 257 25.31 -5.55 3.70
N TYR A 258 25.31 -6.53 2.80
CA TYR A 258 24.90 -6.39 1.41
C TYR A 258 23.42 -5.97 1.26
N LEU A 259 22.59 -6.22 2.28
CA LEU A 259 21.18 -5.77 2.30
C LEU A 259 21.04 -4.26 2.50
N GLN A 260 22.10 -3.56 2.91
CA GLN A 260 22.04 -2.09 3.09
C GLN A 260 21.66 -1.35 1.80
N GLN A 261 22.08 -1.91 0.65
CA GLN A 261 21.75 -1.33 -0.66
C GLN A 261 20.34 -1.70 -1.16
N LYS A 262 19.65 -2.62 -0.47
CA LYS A 262 18.28 -3.02 -0.82
C LYS A 262 17.25 -2.17 -0.11
N GLU A 263 16.27 -1.64 -0.86
CA GLU A 263 15.07 -1.03 -0.30
C GLU A 263 14.16 -2.13 0.27
N LEU A 264 14.25 -2.36 1.57
CA LEU A 264 13.42 -3.30 2.30
C LEU A 264 12.33 -2.55 3.05
N SER A 265 11.09 -2.94 2.84
CA SER A 265 9.90 -2.35 3.46
C SER A 265 8.86 -3.43 3.75
N SER A 266 7.84 -3.10 4.50
CA SER A 266 6.72 -4.00 4.81
C SER A 266 6.11 -4.68 3.57
N HIS A 267 6.08 -3.98 2.43
CA HIS A 267 5.58 -4.55 1.18
C HIS A 267 6.46 -5.69 0.63
N LYS A 268 7.76 -5.67 0.96
CA LYS A 268 8.70 -6.72 0.56
C LYS A 268 8.45 -8.05 1.27
N LEU A 269 7.88 -8.05 2.46
CA LEU A 269 7.47 -9.28 3.15
C LEU A 269 6.40 -10.03 2.34
N ARG A 270 5.43 -9.31 1.80
CA ARG A 270 4.43 -9.91 0.93
C ARG A 270 5.03 -10.39 -0.41
N HIS A 271 6.00 -9.67 -0.97
CA HIS A 271 6.75 -10.16 -2.13
C HIS A 271 7.52 -11.44 -1.80
N THR A 272 8.11 -11.53 -0.61
CA THR A 272 8.77 -12.74 -0.11
C THR A 272 7.81 -13.92 -0.10
N PHE A 273 6.59 -13.74 0.41
CA PHE A 273 5.54 -14.77 0.35
C PHE A 273 5.27 -15.22 -1.09
N GLY A 274 4.95 -14.28 -1.99
CA GLY A 274 4.64 -14.62 -3.38
C GLY A 274 5.79 -15.37 -4.07
N THR A 275 7.03 -14.93 -3.88
CA THR A 275 8.22 -15.55 -4.47
C THR A 275 8.48 -16.93 -3.89
N SER A 276 8.32 -17.14 -2.58
CA SER A 276 8.49 -18.45 -1.97
C SER A 276 7.43 -19.45 -2.49
N MET A 277 6.20 -19.03 -2.65
CA MET A 277 5.13 -19.88 -3.20
C MET A 277 5.42 -20.32 -4.63
N VAL A 278 5.92 -19.42 -5.48
CA VAL A 278 6.35 -19.77 -6.85
C VAL A 278 7.50 -20.78 -6.81
N ARG A 279 8.49 -20.57 -5.96
CA ARG A 279 9.64 -21.45 -5.81
C ARG A 279 9.24 -22.84 -5.28
N GLU A 280 8.24 -22.92 -4.44
CA GLU A 280 7.68 -24.16 -3.92
C GLU A 280 6.73 -24.86 -4.94
N GLY A 281 6.61 -24.32 -6.16
CA GLY A 281 5.84 -24.93 -7.24
C GLY A 281 4.32 -24.74 -7.12
N THR A 282 3.85 -23.78 -6.31
CA THR A 282 2.43 -23.44 -6.25
C THR A 282 2.01 -22.78 -7.55
N ASP A 283 0.86 -23.19 -8.09
CA ASP A 283 0.34 -22.60 -9.31
C ASP A 283 0.00 -21.11 -9.14
N LEU A 284 0.15 -20.35 -10.23
CA LEU A 284 0.02 -18.90 -10.20
C LEU A 284 -1.39 -18.44 -9.82
N VAL A 285 -2.42 -19.21 -10.17
CA VAL A 285 -3.82 -18.87 -9.87
C VAL A 285 -4.06 -18.97 -8.36
N THR A 286 -3.60 -20.04 -7.72
CA THR A 286 -3.65 -20.19 -6.26
C THR A 286 -2.92 -19.05 -5.55
N ILE A 287 -1.74 -18.67 -6.04
CA ILE A 287 -0.98 -17.54 -5.46
C ILE A 287 -1.76 -16.23 -5.59
N GLN A 288 -2.35 -15.96 -6.76
CA GLN A 288 -3.13 -14.75 -7.00
C GLN A 288 -4.38 -14.69 -6.10
N GLU A 289 -5.06 -15.80 -5.90
CA GLU A 289 -6.21 -15.92 -5.01
C GLU A 289 -5.83 -15.67 -3.54
N LEU A 290 -4.75 -16.31 -3.07
CA LEU A 290 -4.23 -16.08 -1.71
C LEU A 290 -3.83 -14.62 -1.50
N MET A 291 -3.17 -14.03 -2.47
CA MET A 291 -2.71 -12.64 -2.42
C MET A 291 -3.83 -11.63 -2.70
N GLY A 292 -4.96 -12.01 -3.30
CA GLY A 292 -6.04 -11.10 -3.66
C GLY A 292 -5.59 -10.03 -4.66
N HIS A 293 -5.00 -10.45 -5.78
CA HIS A 293 -4.67 -9.57 -6.88
C HIS A 293 -5.91 -9.27 -7.74
N SER A 294 -6.29 -8.00 -7.85
CA SER A 294 -7.49 -7.56 -8.59
C SER A 294 -7.24 -7.26 -10.08
N ASN A 295 -6.04 -7.46 -10.61
CA ASN A 295 -5.76 -7.25 -12.02
C ASN A 295 -6.07 -8.51 -12.82
N LEU A 296 -7.29 -8.56 -13.28
CA LEU A 296 -7.89 -9.62 -14.08
C LEU A 296 -7.87 -9.28 -15.57
N ASN A 297 -6.70 -9.11 -16.16
CA ASN A 297 -6.62 -9.15 -17.63
C ASN A 297 -6.56 -10.57 -18.20
N THR A 298 -6.83 -11.60 -17.38
CA THR A 298 -6.87 -13.01 -17.77
C THR A 298 -8.07 -13.77 -17.19
N THR A 299 -9.17 -13.11 -16.91
CA THR A 299 -10.25 -13.60 -16.00
C THR A 299 -11.33 -14.40 -16.66
N GLN A 300 -11.23 -14.93 -17.84
CA GLN A 300 -12.35 -15.71 -18.38
C GLN A 300 -12.16 -17.23 -18.42
N ILE A 301 -11.05 -17.77 -17.91
CA ILE A 301 -10.78 -19.21 -18.06
C ILE A 301 -10.62 -19.99 -16.76
N TYR A 302 -10.46 -19.33 -15.61
CA TYR A 302 -10.18 -20.05 -14.35
C TYR A 302 -11.37 -20.07 -13.42
N THR A 303 -12.01 -21.24 -13.36
CA THR A 303 -12.92 -21.67 -12.29
C THR A 303 -12.24 -21.49 -10.94
N HIS A 304 -13.03 -21.03 -9.97
CA HIS A 304 -12.62 -20.77 -8.60
C HIS A 304 -11.64 -21.80 -8.03
N VAL A 305 -10.46 -21.34 -7.62
CA VAL A 305 -9.58 -22.15 -6.78
C VAL A 305 -10.32 -22.45 -5.49
N ASN A 306 -10.55 -23.72 -5.21
CA ASN A 306 -11.29 -24.10 -4.02
C ASN A 306 -10.41 -23.95 -2.77
N ASN A 307 -11.05 -23.89 -1.60
CA ASN A 307 -10.34 -23.71 -0.33
C ASN A 307 -9.39 -24.88 -0.01
N GLU A 308 -9.63 -26.06 -0.57
CA GLU A 308 -8.77 -27.23 -0.40
C GLU A 308 -7.41 -27.04 -1.09
N GLN A 309 -7.38 -26.49 -2.31
CA GLN A 309 -6.13 -26.15 -3.00
C GLN A 309 -5.31 -25.12 -2.21
N LYS A 310 -5.98 -24.09 -1.66
CA LYS A 310 -5.33 -23.09 -0.82
C LYS A 310 -4.72 -23.71 0.45
N ARG A 311 -5.48 -24.61 1.12
CA ARG A 311 -5.00 -25.35 2.30
C ARG A 311 -3.80 -26.22 1.98
N LYS A 312 -3.83 -26.98 0.88
CA LYS A 312 -2.74 -27.83 0.44
C LYS A 312 -1.48 -27.01 0.16
N ALA A 313 -1.61 -25.88 -0.54
CA ALA A 313 -0.50 -24.98 -0.83
C ALA A 313 0.16 -24.43 0.45
N ILE A 314 -0.62 -24.04 1.46
CA ILE A 314 -0.10 -23.52 2.72
C ILE A 314 0.46 -24.64 3.63
N LYS A 315 -0.20 -25.81 3.71
CA LYS A 315 0.27 -26.95 4.52
C LYS A 315 1.60 -27.55 4.03
N ASN A 316 1.83 -27.53 2.72
CA ASN A 316 3.06 -28.07 2.13
C ASN A 316 4.29 -27.18 2.38
N ARG A 317 4.13 -25.98 2.93
CA ARG A 317 5.25 -25.10 3.22
C ARG A 317 6.02 -25.56 4.45
N ASN A 318 7.32 -25.70 4.30
CA ASN A 318 8.22 -25.97 5.44
C ASN A 318 8.53 -24.67 6.18
N ILE A 319 7.64 -24.30 7.11
CA ILE A 319 7.76 -23.07 7.89
C ILE A 319 8.17 -23.29 9.35
N SER A 320 8.34 -24.56 9.76
CA SER A 320 8.70 -24.92 11.15
C SER A 320 9.99 -24.23 11.63
N ARG A 321 10.93 -23.95 10.71
CA ARG A 321 12.19 -23.25 10.98
C ARG A 321 12.01 -21.79 11.46
N PHE A 322 10.83 -21.20 11.30
CA PHE A 322 10.56 -19.81 11.69
C PHE A 322 9.92 -19.68 13.08
N PHE A 323 9.55 -20.78 13.70
CA PHE A 323 8.91 -20.84 15.02
C PHE A 323 9.83 -21.39 16.09
#